data_1e3417786dba1d14ed1a73bd92d4df9b
#
_entry.id   1e3417786dba1d14ed1a73bd92d4df9b
#
_cell.length_a   1.000
_cell.length_b   1.000
_cell.length_c   1.000
_cell.angle_alpha   90.00
_cell.angle_beta   90.00
_cell.angle_gamma   90.00
#
_symmetry.space_group_name_H-M   'P 1'
#
loop_
_entity.id
_entity.type
_entity.pdbx_description
1 polymer ?
#
loop_
_entity_poly.entity_id
_entity_poly.type
_entity_poly.pdbx_seq_one_letter_code
_entity_poly.pdbx_strand_id
1 'polypeptide(L)'
;MKLYPVMLNINGRQTVVIGGGEVAARKISDLLDSGAMVKVISPDFNREILKLNEQYGERLVLLKKVYEKNDLSGAVLVFSAADDSQVNAAVFTEAEEKGILINAVDDPPNCSFYVPSFVRK
;
A
#
# COMPACT_ATOMS: atom_id res chain seq x y z
N MET A 1 -9.14 -18.81 15.78
CA MET A 1 -8.60 -18.97 14.44
C MET A 1 -7.10 -18.72 14.44
N LYS A 2 -6.35 -19.53 13.73
CA LYS A 2 -4.90 -19.41 13.66
C LYS A 2 -4.51 -18.80 12.31
N LEU A 3 -3.71 -17.75 12.33
CA LEU A 3 -3.25 -17.12 11.10
C LEU A 3 -2.20 -18.01 10.41
N TYR A 4 -2.23 -18.03 9.09
CA TYR A 4 -1.29 -18.82 8.30
C TYR A 4 -0.13 -17.92 7.85
N PRO A 5 1.10 -18.15 8.36
CA PRO A 5 2.22 -17.27 8.02
C PRO A 5 2.78 -17.60 6.63
N VAL A 6 3.02 -16.56 5.84
CA VAL A 6 3.67 -16.68 4.53
C VAL A 6 4.65 -15.54 4.35
N MET A 7 5.61 -15.73 3.47
CA MET A 7 6.51 -14.67 3.03
C MET A 7 6.27 -14.46 1.54
N LEU A 8 5.86 -13.24 1.16
CA LEU A 8 5.49 -12.94 -0.21
C LEU A 8 6.70 -12.51 -1.03
N ASN A 9 6.83 -13.07 -2.21
CA ASN A 9 7.77 -12.58 -3.20
C ASN A 9 7.01 -11.63 -4.12
N ILE A 10 7.21 -10.33 -3.92
CA ILE A 10 6.54 -9.30 -4.70
C ILE A 10 7.48 -8.60 -5.68
N ASN A 11 8.64 -9.19 -5.93
CA ASN A 11 9.60 -8.61 -6.86
C ASN A 11 8.97 -8.42 -8.24
N GLY A 12 9.01 -7.18 -8.75
CA GLY A 12 8.42 -6.84 -10.04
C GLY A 12 6.90 -6.81 -10.08
N ARG A 13 6.23 -7.04 -8.94
CA ARG A 13 4.76 -7.08 -8.89
C ARG A 13 4.19 -5.71 -8.53
N GLN A 14 3.00 -5.42 -9.06
CA GLN A 14 2.33 -4.15 -8.79
C GLN A 14 1.70 -4.15 -7.41
N THR A 15 2.00 -3.11 -6.64
CA THR A 15 1.39 -2.84 -5.34
C THR A 15 0.81 -1.43 -5.33
N VAL A 16 -0.08 -1.16 -4.38
CA VAL A 16 -0.72 0.16 -4.24
C VAL A 16 -0.65 0.61 -2.79
N VAL A 17 -0.38 1.88 -2.59
CA VAL A 17 -0.47 2.53 -1.27
C VAL A 17 -1.45 3.69 -1.39
N ILE A 18 -2.44 3.72 -0.52
CA ILE A 18 -3.40 4.81 -0.44
C ILE A 18 -3.01 5.67 0.75
N GLY A 19 -2.62 6.90 0.48
CA GLY A 19 -2.16 7.84 1.51
C GLY A 19 -0.85 8.49 1.15
N GLY A 20 -0.59 9.66 1.71
CA GLY A 20 0.58 10.47 1.35
C GLY A 20 1.37 10.98 2.53
N GLY A 21 1.14 10.47 3.74
CA GLY A 21 1.81 10.91 4.95
C GLY A 21 2.97 10.01 5.36
N GLU A 22 3.36 10.13 6.62
CA GLU A 22 4.53 9.44 7.17
C GLU A 22 4.37 7.92 7.18
N VAL A 23 3.20 7.43 7.56
CA VAL A 23 2.95 5.97 7.58
C VAL A 23 3.01 5.40 6.17
N ALA A 24 2.39 6.09 5.20
CA ALA A 24 2.46 5.69 3.80
C ALA A 24 3.90 5.65 3.31
N ALA A 25 4.70 6.66 3.65
CA ALA A 25 6.11 6.73 3.25
C ALA A 25 6.89 5.49 3.70
N ARG A 26 6.67 5.03 4.93
CA ARG A 26 7.36 3.83 5.44
C ARG A 26 6.94 2.58 4.67
N LYS A 27 5.65 2.43 4.38
CA LYS A 27 5.17 1.28 3.61
C LYS A 27 5.70 1.29 2.19
N ILE A 28 5.74 2.47 1.57
CA ILE A 28 6.31 2.64 0.23
C ILE A 28 7.76 2.19 0.22
N SER A 29 8.56 2.65 1.18
CA SER A 29 9.97 2.29 1.29
C SER A 29 10.16 0.78 1.43
N ASP A 30 9.37 0.13 2.28
CA ASP A 30 9.44 -1.32 2.48
C ASP A 30 9.11 -2.09 1.20
N LEU A 31 8.08 -1.66 0.47
CA LEU A 31 7.69 -2.30 -0.77
C LEU A 31 8.76 -2.14 -1.84
N LEU A 32 9.35 -0.94 -1.96
CA LEU A 32 10.44 -0.70 -2.90
C LEU A 32 11.66 -1.57 -2.57
N ASP A 33 11.99 -1.71 -1.29
CA ASP A 33 13.09 -2.57 -0.86
C ASP A 33 12.85 -4.04 -1.22
N SER A 34 11.59 -4.44 -1.31
CA SER A 34 11.20 -5.80 -1.70
C SER A 34 11.11 -5.99 -3.21
N GLY A 35 11.48 -4.99 -3.99
CA GLY A 35 11.51 -5.06 -5.45
C GLY A 35 10.19 -4.77 -6.14
N ALA A 36 9.17 -4.36 -5.41
CA ALA A 36 7.84 -4.13 -5.98
C ALA A 36 7.77 -2.87 -6.84
N MET A 37 6.80 -2.86 -7.73
CA MET A 37 6.32 -1.65 -8.40
C MET A 37 5.27 -1.05 -7.48
N VAL A 38 5.33 0.25 -7.23
CA VAL A 38 4.44 0.92 -6.26
C VAL A 38 3.70 2.07 -6.93
N LYS A 39 2.39 2.07 -6.78
CA LYS A 39 1.53 3.18 -7.19
C LYS A 39 0.93 3.78 -5.92
N VAL A 40 1.10 5.09 -5.74
CA VAL A 40 0.60 5.80 -4.57
C VAL A 40 -0.50 6.75 -4.98
N ILE A 41 -1.62 6.68 -4.28
CA ILE A 41 -2.78 7.52 -4.56
C ILE A 41 -3.08 8.35 -3.33
N SER A 42 -3.01 9.67 -3.46
CA SER A 42 -3.28 10.60 -2.37
C SER A 42 -3.48 12.00 -2.93
N PRO A 43 -4.31 12.84 -2.28
CA PRO A 43 -4.41 14.26 -2.67
C PRO A 43 -3.10 15.02 -2.46
N ASP A 44 -2.30 14.60 -1.51
CA ASP A 44 -1.01 15.25 -1.19
C ASP A 44 0.04 14.21 -0.88
N PHE A 45 1.32 14.56 -1.10
CA PHE A 45 2.46 13.70 -0.79
C PHE A 45 3.43 14.47 0.08
N ASN A 46 3.93 13.84 1.16
CA ASN A 46 4.93 14.48 1.98
C ASN A 46 6.30 14.49 1.28
N ARG A 47 7.25 15.22 1.88
CA ARG A 47 8.58 15.39 1.29
C ARG A 47 9.31 14.07 1.11
N GLU A 48 9.15 13.15 2.04
CA GLU A 48 9.84 11.86 1.99
C GLU A 48 9.39 11.03 0.78
N ILE A 49 8.09 11.02 0.50
CA ILE A 49 7.55 10.33 -0.67
C ILE A 49 8.08 10.95 -1.97
N LEU A 50 8.15 12.29 -2.02
CA LEU A 50 8.69 12.98 -3.19
C LEU A 50 10.16 12.62 -3.42
N LYS A 51 10.94 12.49 -2.34
CA LYS A 51 12.34 12.07 -2.45
C LYS A 51 12.46 10.63 -2.95
N LEU A 52 11.61 9.74 -2.47
CA LEU A 52 11.59 8.36 -2.95
C LEU A 52 11.26 8.31 -4.44
N ASN A 53 10.34 9.15 -4.88
CA ASN A 53 9.96 9.20 -6.28
C ASN A 53 11.15 9.63 -7.17
N GLU A 54 11.94 10.59 -6.74
CA GLU A 54 13.15 10.98 -7.43
C GLU A 54 14.17 9.85 -7.51
N GLN A 55 14.30 9.10 -6.41
CA GLN A 55 15.29 8.03 -6.29
C GLN A 55 14.91 6.79 -7.12
N TYR A 56 13.65 6.40 -7.13
CA TYR A 56 13.20 5.14 -7.73
C TYR A 56 12.57 5.29 -9.12
N GLY A 57 12.29 6.52 -9.55
CA GLY A 57 11.79 6.77 -10.90
C GLY A 57 10.52 6.01 -11.23
N GLU A 58 10.57 5.26 -12.32
CA GLU A 58 9.38 4.56 -12.84
C GLU A 58 8.80 3.49 -11.91
N ARG A 59 9.59 3.01 -10.95
CA ARG A 59 9.10 2.02 -10.00
C ARG A 59 8.12 2.59 -8.99
N LEU A 60 8.07 3.91 -8.84
CA LEU A 60 7.18 4.59 -7.90
C LEU A 60 6.37 5.64 -8.66
N VAL A 61 5.10 5.35 -8.89
CA VAL A 61 4.20 6.25 -9.60
C VAL A 61 3.31 6.95 -8.58
N LEU A 62 3.30 8.27 -8.60
CA LEU A 62 2.49 9.09 -7.71
C LEU A 62 1.28 9.65 -8.47
N LEU A 63 0.09 9.33 -8.01
CA LEU A 63 -1.16 9.86 -8.57
C LEU A 63 -1.78 10.80 -7.55
N LYS A 64 -1.75 12.11 -7.86
CA LYS A 64 -2.29 13.14 -6.98
C LYS A 64 -3.78 13.25 -7.22
N LYS A 65 -4.54 12.46 -6.48
CA LYS A 65 -6.00 12.39 -6.60
C LYS A 65 -6.59 11.71 -5.38
N VAL A 66 -7.90 11.82 -5.23
CA VAL A 66 -8.67 11.05 -4.24
C VAL A 66 -8.86 9.64 -4.79
N TYR A 67 -8.81 8.64 -3.90
CA TYR A 67 -9.07 7.26 -4.30
C TYR A 67 -10.45 7.10 -4.94
N GLU A 68 -10.50 6.33 -6.02
CA GLU A 68 -11.74 5.96 -6.69
C GLU A 68 -11.77 4.46 -6.93
N LYS A 69 -12.97 3.90 -7.05
CA LYS A 69 -13.12 2.49 -7.37
C LYS A 69 -12.35 2.15 -8.65
N ASN A 70 -11.75 0.97 -8.68
CA ASN A 70 -10.89 0.43 -9.72
C ASN A 70 -9.45 0.94 -9.70
N ASP A 71 -9.11 1.85 -8.78
CA ASP A 71 -7.73 2.30 -8.63
C ASP A 71 -6.78 1.17 -8.18
N LEU A 72 -7.32 0.08 -7.63
CA LEU A 72 -6.51 -1.06 -7.19
C LEU A 72 -6.30 -2.13 -8.27
N SER A 73 -6.90 -1.96 -9.44
CA SER A 73 -6.86 -2.98 -10.49
C SER A 73 -5.42 -3.36 -10.84
N GLY A 74 -5.15 -4.66 -10.90
CA GLY A 74 -3.82 -5.18 -11.24
C GLY A 74 -2.85 -5.30 -10.08
N ALA A 75 -3.22 -4.84 -8.89
CA ALA A 75 -2.36 -4.94 -7.72
C ALA A 75 -2.44 -6.32 -7.08
N VAL A 76 -1.32 -6.78 -6.50
CA VAL A 76 -1.31 -8.02 -5.71
C VAL A 76 -1.60 -7.73 -4.25
N LEU A 77 -1.24 -6.54 -3.78
CA LEU A 77 -1.58 -6.11 -2.42
C LEU A 77 -1.70 -4.59 -2.34
N VAL A 78 -2.39 -4.12 -1.31
CA VAL A 78 -2.57 -2.70 -1.04
C VAL A 78 -2.41 -2.41 0.45
N PHE A 79 -1.75 -1.29 0.74
CA PHE A 79 -1.74 -0.68 2.07
C PHE A 79 -2.64 0.55 2.05
N SER A 80 -3.65 0.56 2.93
CA SER A 80 -4.56 1.69 3.06
C SER A 80 -4.17 2.49 4.30
N ALA A 81 -3.57 3.65 4.08
CA ALA A 81 -3.04 4.52 5.14
C ALA A 81 -3.60 5.94 5.03
N ALA A 82 -4.82 6.07 4.55
CA ALA A 82 -5.49 7.36 4.47
C ALA A 82 -6.02 7.78 5.85
N ASP A 83 -6.10 9.09 6.07
CA ASP A 83 -6.65 9.62 7.32
C ASP A 83 -8.17 9.50 7.40
N ASP A 84 -8.81 9.21 6.29
CA ASP A 84 -10.27 9.12 6.18
C ASP A 84 -10.71 7.66 6.27
N SER A 85 -11.48 7.33 7.32
CA SER A 85 -11.98 5.97 7.52
C SER A 85 -12.92 5.49 6.41
N GLN A 86 -13.64 6.42 5.77
CA GLN A 86 -14.52 6.07 4.66
C GLN A 86 -13.71 5.63 3.43
N VAL A 87 -12.58 6.29 3.19
CA VAL A 87 -11.66 5.89 2.12
C VAL A 87 -11.11 4.50 2.41
N ASN A 88 -10.63 4.26 3.62
CA ASN A 88 -10.08 2.96 3.99
C ASN A 88 -11.13 1.84 3.85
N ALA A 89 -12.38 2.11 4.21
CA ALA A 89 -13.46 1.14 4.04
C ALA A 89 -13.74 0.85 2.57
N ALA A 90 -13.73 1.87 1.72
CA ALA A 90 -13.95 1.70 0.28
C ALA A 90 -12.82 0.91 -0.37
N VAL A 91 -11.58 1.17 0.04
CA VAL A 91 -10.40 0.43 -0.43
C VAL A 91 -10.53 -1.04 -0.03
N PHE A 92 -10.92 -1.31 1.20
CA PHE A 92 -11.13 -2.68 1.68
C PHE A 92 -12.17 -3.40 0.82
N THR A 93 -13.29 -2.75 0.55
CA THR A 93 -14.36 -3.34 -0.27
C THR A 93 -13.86 -3.73 -1.65
N GLU A 94 -13.14 -2.84 -2.32
CA GLU A 94 -12.59 -3.15 -3.64
C GLU A 94 -11.57 -4.30 -3.57
N ALA A 95 -10.69 -4.27 -2.58
CA ALA A 95 -9.67 -5.31 -2.42
C ALA A 95 -10.32 -6.68 -2.23
N GLU A 96 -11.35 -6.78 -1.38
CA GLU A 96 -12.05 -8.05 -1.15
C GLU A 96 -12.76 -8.53 -2.40
N GLU A 97 -13.40 -7.64 -3.14
CA GLU A 97 -14.07 -8.00 -4.40
C GLU A 97 -13.10 -8.56 -5.44
N LYS A 98 -11.89 -8.05 -5.47
CA LYS A 98 -10.87 -8.39 -6.49
C LYS A 98 -9.85 -9.42 -6.03
N GLY A 99 -9.97 -9.91 -4.79
CA GLY A 99 -9.00 -10.86 -4.26
C GLY A 99 -7.62 -10.28 -4.04
N ILE A 100 -7.53 -8.97 -3.77
CA ILE A 100 -6.28 -8.28 -3.49
C ILE A 100 -6.03 -8.29 -1.99
N LEU A 101 -4.82 -8.63 -1.57
CA LEU A 101 -4.45 -8.57 -0.15
C LEU A 101 -4.47 -7.13 0.33
N ILE A 102 -5.11 -6.90 1.48
CA ILE A 102 -5.31 -5.55 2.02
C ILE A 102 -4.84 -5.45 3.46
N ASN A 103 -4.08 -4.40 3.77
CA ASN A 103 -3.79 -4.02 5.14
C ASN A 103 -4.18 -2.56 5.32
N ALA A 104 -5.26 -2.33 6.08
CA ALA A 104 -5.65 -0.98 6.49
C ALA A 104 -4.88 -0.69 7.78
N VAL A 105 -3.99 0.27 7.73
CA VAL A 105 -3.07 0.57 8.84
C VAL A 105 -3.87 0.97 10.09
N ASP A 106 -3.54 0.30 11.23
CA ASP A 106 -4.21 0.51 12.52
C ASP A 106 -5.72 0.20 12.50
N ASP A 107 -6.15 -0.63 11.56
CA ASP A 107 -7.57 -0.98 11.42
C ASP A 107 -7.69 -2.50 11.17
N PRO A 108 -7.46 -3.34 12.19
CA PRO A 108 -7.46 -4.80 12.02
C PRO A 108 -8.69 -5.39 11.34
N PRO A 109 -9.94 -4.93 11.61
CA PRO A 109 -11.10 -5.48 10.90
C PRO A 109 -11.05 -5.33 9.38
N ASN A 110 -10.28 -4.36 8.87
CA ASN A 110 -10.15 -4.12 7.45
C ASN A 110 -8.80 -4.61 6.91
N CYS A 111 -8.27 -5.69 7.49
CA CYS A 111 -7.03 -6.31 7.06
C CYS A 111 -7.26 -7.76 6.69
N SER A 112 -6.72 -8.20 5.54
CA SER A 112 -6.68 -9.61 5.18
C SER A 112 -5.29 -10.22 5.42
N PHE A 113 -4.30 -9.39 5.74
CA PHE A 113 -2.97 -9.85 6.13
C PHE A 113 -2.38 -8.87 7.13
N TYR A 114 -1.36 -9.32 7.84
CA TYR A 114 -0.67 -8.52 8.86
C TYR A 114 0.82 -8.56 8.60
N VAL A 115 1.51 -7.45 8.93
CA VAL A 115 2.96 -7.35 8.77
C VAL A 115 3.59 -7.47 10.16
N PRO A 116 4.27 -8.57 10.46
CA PRO A 116 4.92 -8.72 11.77
C PRO A 116 6.17 -7.84 11.85
N SER A 117 6.60 -7.58 13.08
CA SER A 117 7.89 -6.92 13.30
C SER A 117 9.00 -7.82 12.77
N PHE A 118 9.99 -7.24 12.12
CA PHE A 118 11.13 -8.00 11.59
C PHE A 118 12.40 -7.17 11.70
N VAL A 119 13.52 -7.88 11.71
CA VAL A 119 14.83 -7.23 11.76
C VAL A 119 15.40 -7.19 10.35
N ARG A 120 15.77 -5.99 9.90
CA ARG A 120 16.45 -5.81 8.62
C ARG A 120 17.92 -6.08 8.79
N LYS A 121 18.49 -6.68 7.81
CA LYS A 121 19.93 -6.96 7.79
C LYS A 121 20.63 -6.17 6.72
#